data_68ca03d2d602c4a8cc67d10466a6ede9
#
_entry.id   68ca03d2d602c4a8cc67d10466a6ede9
#
_cell.length_a   1.000
_cell.length_b   1.000
_cell.length_c   1.000
_cell.angle_alpha   90.00
_cell.angle_beta   90.00
_cell.angle_gamma   90.00
#
_symmetry.space_group_name_H-M   'P 1'
#
loop_
_entity.id
_entity.type
_entity.pdbx_description
1 polymer ?
#
loop_
_entity_poly.entity_id
_entity_poly.type
_entity_poly.pdbx_seq_one_letter_code
_entity_poly.pdbx_strand_id
1 'polypeptide(L)'
;LNFTSKIALAAAMSITATTAAGAADNHSEKAEMETPADDGVPGPEQDPYIWLEEARSDEALAWVEAENELTLAALESDPRFADLKAEALAIYDSEDRIPYVSFRPDGLYNFWQDKDNPKGLLRRTTLESYQTDDPEWEILLDVDALAEKDGKEWVYKGSTCLPPDLNICMIALSDGGEDATIMREFNTATGEFVEGG
;
A
#
# COMPACT_ATOMS: atom_id res chain seq x y z
N LEU A 1 -13.55 -34.26 20.31
CA LEU A 1 -14.74 -33.41 20.25
C LEU A 1 -15.03 -33.08 18.79
N ASN A 2 -16.09 -33.73 18.28
CA ASN A 2 -16.59 -33.59 16.91
C ASN A 2 -17.20 -32.20 16.69
N PHE A 3 -16.85 -31.55 15.58
CA PHE A 3 -17.68 -30.54 14.94
C PHE A 3 -18.05 -31.00 13.53
N THR A 4 -19.22 -31.57 13.44
CA THR A 4 -19.89 -31.88 12.18
C THR A 4 -20.73 -30.69 11.73
N SER A 5 -20.46 -30.20 10.51
CA SER A 5 -21.37 -29.89 9.42
C SER A 5 -22.63 -29.05 9.70
N LYS A 6 -22.78 -27.96 8.96
CA LYS A 6 -23.99 -27.65 8.18
C LYS A 6 -23.66 -26.69 7.04
N ILE A 7 -23.53 -27.28 5.87
CA ILE A 7 -23.68 -26.64 4.56
C ILE A 7 -25.12 -26.88 4.16
N ALA A 8 -25.79 -25.87 3.65
CA ALA A 8 -26.74 -25.86 2.54
C ALA A 8 -27.51 -24.54 2.55
N LEU A 9 -27.50 -23.77 1.48
CA LEU A 9 -28.60 -23.78 0.52
C LEU A 9 -28.23 -22.89 -0.68
N ALA A 10 -27.98 -23.53 -1.81
CA ALA A 10 -27.92 -22.88 -3.11
C ALA A 10 -29.33 -22.62 -3.61
N ALA A 11 -29.69 -21.35 -3.86
CA ALA A 11 -30.89 -20.99 -4.59
C ALA A 11 -30.50 -20.73 -6.06
N ALA A 12 -30.94 -21.63 -6.93
CA ALA A 12 -30.86 -21.44 -8.38
C ALA A 12 -31.92 -20.43 -8.82
N MET A 13 -31.50 -19.30 -9.38
CA MET A 13 -32.39 -18.40 -10.12
C MET A 13 -32.27 -18.68 -11.60
N SER A 14 -33.35 -19.24 -12.17
CA SER A 14 -33.53 -19.43 -13.62
C SER A 14 -33.82 -18.06 -14.26
N ILE A 15 -32.98 -17.65 -15.19
CA ILE A 15 -33.20 -16.49 -16.05
C ILE A 15 -33.82 -16.99 -17.35
N THR A 16 -35.12 -16.70 -17.54
CA THR A 16 -35.79 -16.85 -18.84
C THR A 16 -35.51 -15.66 -19.73
N ALA A 17 -34.79 -15.90 -20.80
CA ALA A 17 -34.57 -14.92 -21.85
C ALA A 17 -35.81 -14.82 -22.74
N THR A 18 -36.42 -13.64 -22.75
CA THR A 18 -37.49 -13.30 -23.72
C THR A 18 -36.84 -12.37 -24.77
N THR A 19 -36.69 -12.87 -25.98
CA THR A 19 -36.34 -12.09 -27.15
C THR A 19 -37.56 -11.34 -27.67
N ALA A 20 -37.54 -10.00 -27.62
CA ALA A 20 -38.41 -9.15 -28.39
C ALA A 20 -37.58 -8.29 -29.34
N ALA A 21 -37.72 -8.51 -30.64
CA ALA A 21 -37.25 -7.63 -31.69
C ALA A 21 -38.23 -6.44 -31.78
N GLY A 22 -37.72 -5.22 -31.66
CA GLY A 22 -38.45 -4.00 -31.85
C GLY A 22 -37.54 -2.90 -32.40
N ALA A 23 -38.01 -2.26 -33.45
CA ALA A 23 -37.38 -1.37 -34.39
C ALA A 23 -36.67 -0.15 -33.74
N ALA A 24 -35.64 0.30 -34.44
CA ALA A 24 -34.89 1.53 -34.17
C ALA A 24 -35.78 2.76 -34.33
N ASP A 25 -35.88 3.57 -33.25
CA ASP A 25 -36.20 4.97 -33.33
C ASP A 25 -35.11 5.78 -32.68
N ASN A 26 -34.45 6.56 -33.54
CA ASN A 26 -33.31 7.43 -33.22
C ASN A 26 -33.86 8.72 -32.61
N HIS A 27 -34.10 8.76 -31.31
CA HIS A 27 -34.29 10.00 -30.56
C HIS A 27 -33.05 10.23 -29.69
N SER A 28 -32.24 11.19 -30.16
CA SER A 28 -31.22 11.87 -29.36
C SER A 28 -31.90 12.63 -28.21
N GLU A 29 -32.22 11.91 -27.17
CA GLU A 29 -32.61 12.49 -25.87
C GLU A 29 -31.32 12.89 -25.18
N LYS A 30 -31.08 14.21 -25.10
CA LYS A 30 -30.06 14.75 -24.19
C LYS A 30 -30.39 14.23 -22.80
N ALA A 31 -29.57 13.31 -22.29
CA ALA A 31 -29.57 12.98 -20.88
C ALA A 31 -29.31 14.31 -20.12
N GLU A 32 -30.35 14.86 -19.50
CA GLU A 32 -30.19 15.85 -18.45
C GLU A 32 -29.38 15.15 -17.35
N MET A 33 -28.19 15.67 -17.13
CA MET A 33 -27.31 15.21 -16.05
C MET A 33 -28.05 15.54 -14.76
N GLU A 34 -28.67 14.53 -14.15
CA GLU A 34 -29.26 14.67 -12.83
C GLU A 34 -28.18 15.22 -11.92
N THR A 35 -28.42 16.37 -11.33
CA THR A 35 -27.61 16.90 -10.25
C THR A 35 -27.54 15.81 -9.17
N PRO A 36 -26.32 15.45 -8.68
CA PRO A 36 -26.21 14.51 -7.59
C PRO A 36 -27.15 14.92 -6.47
N ALA A 37 -27.90 13.96 -5.92
CA ALA A 37 -28.70 14.20 -4.74
C ALA A 37 -27.78 14.79 -3.67
N ASP A 38 -28.25 15.84 -2.98
CA ASP A 38 -27.58 16.41 -1.82
C ASP A 38 -27.35 15.27 -0.81
N ASP A 39 -26.12 14.76 -0.73
CA ASP A 39 -25.72 13.68 0.16
C ASP A 39 -25.51 14.16 1.61
N GLY A 40 -25.82 15.42 1.87
CA GLY A 40 -25.67 16.06 3.18
C GLY A 40 -24.23 16.39 3.55
N VAL A 41 -23.29 16.20 2.62
CA VAL A 41 -21.89 16.63 2.79
C VAL A 41 -21.81 18.13 2.48
N PRO A 42 -21.31 18.98 3.41
CA PRO A 42 -21.14 20.39 3.16
C PRO A 42 -20.26 20.62 1.94
N GLY A 43 -20.67 21.51 1.04
CA GLY A 43 -19.81 21.93 -0.06
C GLY A 43 -18.59 22.71 0.47
N PRO A 44 -17.53 22.87 -0.36
CA PRO A 44 -16.28 23.54 0.06
C PRO A 44 -16.50 24.91 0.70
N GLU A 45 -17.53 25.65 0.28
CA GLU A 45 -17.88 26.97 0.85
C GLU A 45 -18.52 26.88 2.25
N GLN A 46 -18.98 25.70 2.65
CA GLN A 46 -19.67 25.44 3.93
C GLN A 46 -18.80 24.62 4.89
N ASP A 47 -17.68 24.11 4.42
CA ASP A 47 -16.74 23.32 5.22
C ASP A 47 -15.85 24.26 6.06
N PRO A 48 -16.00 24.29 7.40
CA PRO A 48 -15.17 25.11 8.26
C PRO A 48 -13.72 24.64 8.32
N TYR A 49 -13.41 23.45 7.80
CA TYR A 49 -12.09 22.83 7.83
C TYR A 49 -11.43 22.78 6.45
N ILE A 50 -11.97 23.46 5.44
CA ILE A 50 -11.41 23.49 4.07
C ILE A 50 -9.92 23.89 4.05
N TRP A 51 -9.50 24.71 4.99
CA TRP A 51 -8.10 25.15 5.15
C TRP A 51 -7.13 24.01 5.50
N LEU A 52 -7.63 22.85 6.02
CA LEU A 52 -6.82 21.66 6.26
C LEU A 52 -6.40 20.95 4.96
N GLU A 53 -7.04 21.25 3.82
CA GLU A 53 -6.61 20.72 2.52
C GLU A 53 -5.21 21.24 2.13
N GLU A 54 -4.80 22.41 2.67
CA GLU A 54 -3.43 22.90 2.60
C GLU A 54 -2.55 22.18 3.63
N ALA A 55 -2.44 20.85 3.49
CA ALA A 55 -1.89 19.92 4.47
C ALA A 55 -0.46 20.25 4.97
N ARG A 56 0.29 21.08 4.23
CA ARG A 56 1.65 21.53 4.59
C ARG A 56 1.72 22.98 5.03
N SER A 57 0.58 23.65 5.22
CA SER A 57 0.56 25.00 5.78
C SER A 57 0.93 24.97 7.25
N ASP A 58 1.57 26.04 7.75
CA ASP A 58 1.91 26.18 9.16
C ASP A 58 0.68 26.09 10.05
N GLU A 59 -0.47 26.58 9.58
CA GLU A 59 -1.75 26.57 10.31
C GLU A 59 -2.28 25.14 10.46
N ALA A 60 -2.31 24.36 9.37
CA ALA A 60 -2.76 22.97 9.40
C ALA A 60 -1.85 22.11 10.27
N LEU A 61 -0.54 22.28 10.16
CA LEU A 61 0.43 21.55 10.97
C LEU A 61 0.31 21.89 12.45
N ALA A 62 0.15 23.16 12.80
CA ALA A 62 -0.04 23.57 14.21
C ALA A 62 -1.33 23.01 14.81
N TRP A 63 -2.41 22.94 14.03
CA TRP A 63 -3.66 22.31 14.46
C TRP A 63 -3.48 20.81 14.69
N VAL A 64 -2.84 20.10 13.75
CA VAL A 64 -2.55 18.66 13.88
C VAL A 64 -1.69 18.39 15.13
N GLU A 65 -0.67 19.19 15.38
CA GLU A 65 0.16 19.06 16.60
C GLU A 65 -0.67 19.20 17.86
N ALA A 66 -1.54 20.22 17.94
CA ALA A 66 -2.39 20.44 19.11
C ALA A 66 -3.38 19.27 19.35
N GLU A 67 -4.02 18.75 18.30
CA GLU A 67 -4.92 17.60 18.39
C GLU A 67 -4.16 16.30 18.76
N ASN A 68 -2.93 16.14 18.26
CA ASN A 68 -2.07 15.02 18.63
C ASN A 68 -1.68 15.07 20.11
N GLU A 69 -1.35 16.25 20.65
CA GLU A 69 -1.04 16.39 22.07
C GLU A 69 -2.23 15.95 22.95
N LEU A 70 -3.45 16.35 22.60
CA LEU A 70 -4.66 15.95 23.32
C LEU A 70 -4.88 14.43 23.26
N THR A 71 -4.73 13.86 22.07
CA THR A 71 -4.92 12.42 21.82
C THR A 71 -3.88 11.60 22.56
N LEU A 72 -2.61 11.96 22.46
CA LEU A 72 -1.52 11.26 23.15
C LEU A 72 -1.67 11.35 24.67
N ALA A 73 -2.00 12.52 25.19
CA ALA A 73 -2.24 12.67 26.64
C ALA A 73 -3.38 11.77 27.14
N ALA A 74 -4.44 11.60 26.34
CA ALA A 74 -5.54 10.69 26.67
C ALA A 74 -5.14 9.22 26.62
N LEU A 75 -4.42 8.80 25.58
CA LEU A 75 -4.01 7.41 25.36
C LEU A 75 -2.87 6.99 26.30
N GLU A 76 -1.85 7.83 26.46
CA GLU A 76 -0.68 7.53 27.29
C GLU A 76 -0.99 7.58 28.79
N SER A 77 -2.15 8.15 29.18
CA SER A 77 -2.64 8.06 30.56
C SER A 77 -3.08 6.65 30.99
N ASP A 78 -3.36 5.75 30.03
CA ASP A 78 -3.67 4.35 30.33
C ASP A 78 -2.39 3.62 30.75
N PRO A 79 -2.35 3.01 31.94
CA PRO A 79 -1.14 2.35 32.45
C PRO A 79 -0.66 1.17 31.60
N ARG A 80 -1.50 0.65 30.71
CA ARG A 80 -1.15 -0.44 29.79
C ARG A 80 -0.49 0.05 28.51
N PHE A 81 -0.55 1.36 28.20
CA PHE A 81 -0.12 1.90 26.92
C PHE A 81 1.36 1.61 26.65
N ALA A 82 2.23 1.89 27.64
CA ALA A 82 3.66 1.70 27.49
C ALA A 82 4.04 0.23 27.22
N ASP A 83 3.42 -0.70 27.94
CA ASP A 83 3.69 -2.13 27.81
C ASP A 83 3.18 -2.64 26.45
N LEU A 84 1.95 -2.28 26.05
CA LEU A 84 1.39 -2.66 24.74
C LEU A 84 2.21 -2.11 23.56
N LYS A 85 2.69 -0.87 23.69
CA LYS A 85 3.57 -0.27 22.68
C LYS A 85 4.89 -1.03 22.57
N ALA A 86 5.49 -1.38 23.70
CA ALA A 86 6.74 -2.14 23.74
C ALA A 86 6.57 -3.56 23.17
N GLU A 87 5.47 -4.26 23.53
CA GLU A 87 5.16 -5.58 22.98
C GLU A 87 4.93 -5.52 21.46
N ALA A 88 4.17 -4.53 20.98
CA ALA A 88 3.94 -4.34 19.56
C ALA A 88 5.24 -4.09 18.80
N LEU A 89 6.10 -3.21 19.33
CA LEU A 89 7.40 -2.92 18.73
C LEU A 89 8.28 -4.17 18.68
N ALA A 90 8.34 -4.97 19.75
CA ALA A 90 9.10 -6.20 19.78
C ALA A 90 8.64 -7.22 18.72
N ILE A 91 7.34 -7.24 18.39
CA ILE A 91 6.80 -8.09 17.32
C ILE A 91 7.25 -7.57 15.94
N TYR A 92 7.18 -6.25 15.70
CA TYR A 92 7.60 -5.64 14.44
C TYR A 92 9.11 -5.78 14.20
N ASP A 93 9.92 -5.68 15.25
CA ASP A 93 11.38 -5.79 15.19
C ASP A 93 11.87 -7.25 15.20
N SER A 94 10.97 -8.23 15.38
CA SER A 94 11.35 -9.63 15.44
C SER A 94 12.00 -10.11 14.13
N GLU A 95 13.13 -10.76 14.24
CA GLU A 95 13.86 -11.40 13.15
C GLU A 95 13.36 -12.83 12.86
N ASP A 96 12.53 -13.40 13.77
CA ASP A 96 11.98 -14.77 13.64
C ASP A 96 10.87 -14.90 12.58
N ARG A 97 10.62 -13.84 11.80
CA ARG A 97 9.60 -13.82 10.75
C ARG A 97 10.06 -14.60 9.52
N ILE A 98 9.18 -15.45 8.97
CA ILE A 98 9.41 -16.12 7.69
C ILE A 98 9.33 -15.08 6.57
N PRO A 99 10.39 -14.88 5.75
CA PRO A 99 10.34 -13.97 4.62
C PRO A 99 9.35 -14.46 3.56
N TYR A 100 8.28 -13.72 3.31
CA TYR A 100 7.38 -14.03 2.18
C TYR A 100 8.06 -13.69 0.86
N VAL A 101 8.06 -14.64 -0.07
CA VAL A 101 8.76 -14.50 -1.35
C VAL A 101 7.82 -14.53 -2.53
N SER A 102 8.17 -13.78 -3.58
CA SER A 102 7.58 -13.85 -4.90
C SER A 102 8.52 -14.61 -5.83
N PHE A 103 8.00 -15.60 -6.56
CA PHE A 103 8.77 -16.36 -7.54
C PHE A 103 8.90 -15.56 -8.83
N ARG A 104 10.13 -15.41 -9.31
CA ARG A 104 10.46 -14.84 -10.63
C ARG A 104 11.40 -15.78 -11.37
N PRO A 105 11.61 -15.59 -12.70
CA PRO A 105 12.47 -16.49 -13.50
C PRO A 105 13.90 -16.60 -12.98
N ASP A 106 14.41 -15.54 -12.35
CA ASP A 106 15.79 -15.40 -11.89
C ASP A 106 15.96 -15.55 -10.36
N GLY A 107 14.90 -15.89 -9.62
CA GLY A 107 15.01 -16.13 -8.18
C GLY A 107 13.75 -15.83 -7.36
N LEU A 108 13.95 -15.78 -6.07
CA LEU A 108 12.92 -15.50 -5.08
C LEU A 108 13.12 -14.09 -4.53
N TYR A 109 12.10 -13.25 -4.68
CA TYR A 109 12.14 -11.84 -4.28
C TYR A 109 11.37 -11.61 -3.00
N ASN A 110 11.94 -10.81 -2.11
CA ASN A 110 11.34 -10.41 -0.85
C ASN A 110 11.55 -8.93 -0.59
N PHE A 111 10.59 -8.28 0.02
CA PHE A 111 10.77 -6.96 0.62
C PHE A 111 10.83 -7.14 2.14
N TRP A 112 11.92 -6.71 2.74
CA TRP A 112 12.22 -6.91 4.15
C TRP A 112 12.40 -5.59 4.88
N GLN A 113 11.78 -5.48 6.05
CA GLN A 113 11.96 -4.36 6.97
C GLN A 113 12.30 -4.92 8.35
N ASP A 114 13.24 -4.30 9.04
CA ASP A 114 13.63 -4.58 10.41
C ASP A 114 14.08 -3.29 11.11
N LYS A 115 14.60 -3.42 12.33
CA LYS A 115 15.08 -2.27 13.13
C LYS A 115 16.26 -1.54 12.49
N ASP A 116 17.08 -2.25 11.70
CA ASP A 116 18.28 -1.70 11.05
C ASP A 116 17.95 -1.12 9.66
N ASN A 117 16.85 -1.59 9.06
CA ASN A 117 16.37 -1.17 7.73
C ASN A 117 14.88 -0.80 7.80
N PRO A 118 14.51 0.29 8.49
CA PRO A 118 13.12 0.64 8.73
C PRO A 118 12.35 1.03 7.46
N LYS A 119 13.03 1.56 6.43
CA LYS A 119 12.42 1.86 5.12
C LYS A 119 12.40 0.65 4.20
N GLY A 120 13.27 -0.33 4.43
CA GLY A 120 13.24 -1.66 3.84
C GLY A 120 14.21 -1.94 2.71
N LEU A 121 14.38 -3.22 2.48
CA LEU A 121 15.27 -3.81 1.48
C LEU A 121 14.48 -4.61 0.46
N LEU A 122 14.57 -4.30 -0.82
CA LEU A 122 14.21 -5.23 -1.89
C LEU A 122 15.39 -6.16 -2.11
N ARG A 123 15.19 -7.46 -1.90
CA ARG A 123 16.26 -8.45 -1.94
C ARG A 123 15.85 -9.70 -2.70
N ARG A 124 16.83 -10.47 -3.14
CA ARG A 124 16.67 -11.69 -3.91
C ARG A 124 17.50 -12.82 -3.32
N THR A 125 17.01 -14.05 -3.44
CA THR A 125 17.74 -15.27 -3.12
C THR A 125 17.41 -16.37 -4.12
N THR A 126 18.16 -17.49 -4.06
CA THR A 126 17.85 -18.70 -4.83
C THR A 126 16.90 -19.61 -4.05
N LEU A 127 16.21 -20.53 -4.75
CA LEU A 127 15.38 -21.52 -4.08
C LEU A 127 16.21 -22.45 -3.16
N GLU A 128 17.42 -22.79 -3.58
CA GLU A 128 18.33 -23.62 -2.76
C GLU A 128 18.69 -22.93 -1.45
N SER A 129 19.08 -21.65 -1.53
CA SER A 129 19.42 -20.87 -0.35
C SER A 129 18.22 -20.65 0.56
N TYR A 130 17.05 -20.34 -0.01
CA TYR A 130 15.82 -20.13 0.76
C TYR A 130 15.36 -21.35 1.57
N GLN A 131 15.74 -22.55 1.15
CA GLN A 131 15.41 -23.81 1.85
C GLN A 131 16.35 -24.12 3.02
N THR A 132 17.35 -23.31 3.26
CA THR A 132 18.26 -23.43 4.41
C THR A 132 17.72 -22.67 5.63
N ASP A 133 18.29 -22.97 6.81
CA ASP A 133 17.95 -22.23 8.03
C ASP A 133 18.47 -20.80 8.03
N ASP A 134 19.46 -20.48 7.19
CA ASP A 134 20.08 -19.15 7.06
C ASP A 134 20.26 -18.79 5.57
N PRO A 135 19.22 -18.28 4.92
CA PRO A 135 19.25 -17.91 3.51
C PRO A 135 20.18 -16.72 3.23
N GLU A 136 21.02 -16.86 2.20
CA GLU A 136 21.82 -15.75 1.68
C GLU A 136 20.94 -14.83 0.80
N TRP A 137 20.96 -13.54 1.08
CA TRP A 137 20.18 -12.53 0.37
C TRP A 137 21.08 -11.55 -0.37
N GLU A 138 20.81 -11.39 -1.66
CA GLU A 138 21.36 -10.29 -2.47
C GLU A 138 20.46 -9.06 -2.32
N ILE A 139 21.03 -7.95 -1.87
CA ILE A 139 20.30 -6.66 -1.77
C ILE A 139 20.27 -6.00 -3.14
N LEU A 140 19.09 -5.78 -3.68
CA LEU A 140 18.89 -5.10 -4.96
C LEU A 140 18.63 -3.61 -4.78
N LEU A 141 17.81 -3.24 -3.78
CA LEU A 141 17.50 -1.86 -3.45
C LEU A 141 17.42 -1.69 -1.94
N ASP A 142 18.23 -0.81 -1.41
CA ASP A 142 18.17 -0.31 -0.04
C ASP A 142 17.41 1.03 -0.06
N VAL A 143 16.20 1.04 0.54
CA VAL A 143 15.34 2.22 0.53
C VAL A 143 15.82 3.26 1.54
N ASP A 144 16.47 2.86 2.63
CA ASP A 144 17.06 3.76 3.61
C ASP A 144 18.25 4.54 2.98
N ALA A 145 19.15 3.84 2.29
CA ALA A 145 20.25 4.45 1.57
C ALA A 145 19.75 5.35 0.41
N LEU A 146 18.69 4.95 -0.29
CA LEU A 146 18.08 5.77 -1.33
C LEU A 146 17.47 7.04 -0.75
N ALA A 147 16.78 6.95 0.37
CA ALA A 147 16.16 8.08 1.05
C ALA A 147 17.21 9.10 1.50
N GLU A 148 18.34 8.64 2.07
CA GLU A 148 19.46 9.48 2.44
C GLU A 148 20.07 10.19 1.23
N LYS A 149 20.33 9.44 0.14
CA LYS A 149 20.90 9.97 -1.11
C LYS A 149 20.03 11.05 -1.74
N ASP A 150 18.72 10.83 -1.79
CA ASP A 150 17.77 11.72 -2.46
C ASP A 150 17.29 12.87 -1.54
N GLY A 151 17.57 12.81 -0.23
CA GLY A 151 17.09 13.76 0.78
C GLY A 151 15.56 13.72 0.92
N LYS A 152 14.98 12.50 0.86
CA LYS A 152 13.54 12.24 0.83
C LYS A 152 13.15 11.21 1.88
N GLU A 153 11.88 11.25 2.29
CA GLU A 153 11.31 10.25 3.20
C GLU A 153 10.64 9.11 2.40
N TRP A 154 11.44 8.40 1.59
CA TRP A 154 10.91 7.36 0.71
C TRP A 154 10.22 6.22 1.48
N VAL A 155 9.01 5.89 1.02
CA VAL A 155 8.27 4.69 1.39
C VAL A 155 8.05 3.86 0.12
N TYR A 156 8.49 2.60 0.17
CA TYR A 156 8.29 1.66 -0.92
C TYR A 156 6.82 1.22 -0.99
N LYS A 157 6.16 1.46 -2.12
CA LYS A 157 4.75 1.12 -2.36
C LYS A 157 4.58 -0.12 -3.25
N GLY A 158 5.68 -0.73 -3.70
CA GLY A 158 5.67 -1.93 -4.52
C GLY A 158 6.42 -1.79 -5.82
N SER A 159 6.38 -2.85 -6.61
CA SER A 159 6.99 -2.89 -7.96
C SER A 159 6.11 -3.65 -8.94
N THR A 160 6.11 -3.18 -10.20
CA THR A 160 5.50 -3.87 -11.33
C THR A 160 6.56 -4.10 -12.40
N CYS A 161 6.78 -5.35 -12.80
CA CYS A 161 7.86 -5.71 -13.70
C CYS A 161 7.36 -6.15 -15.06
N LEU A 162 8.14 -5.85 -16.11
CA LEU A 162 7.81 -6.12 -17.50
C LEU A 162 8.07 -7.60 -17.85
N PRO A 163 7.02 -8.36 -18.29
CA PRO A 163 7.20 -9.71 -18.79
C PRO A 163 7.96 -9.73 -20.11
N PRO A 164 8.61 -10.86 -20.50
CA PRO A 164 8.61 -12.14 -19.78
C PRO A 164 9.70 -12.25 -18.69
N ASP A 165 10.78 -11.48 -18.81
CA ASP A 165 12.00 -11.68 -17.99
C ASP A 165 11.88 -11.08 -16.60
N LEU A 166 10.97 -10.11 -16.40
CA LEU A 166 10.72 -9.41 -15.16
C LEU A 166 11.95 -8.67 -14.56
N ASN A 167 12.93 -8.36 -15.42
CA ASN A 167 14.17 -7.67 -14.99
C ASN A 167 14.01 -6.16 -14.93
N ILE A 168 13.11 -5.59 -15.74
CA ILE A 168 12.82 -4.16 -15.71
C ILE A 168 11.52 -3.95 -14.95
N CYS A 169 11.59 -3.16 -13.90
CA CYS A 169 10.48 -2.92 -12.99
C CYS A 169 10.24 -1.42 -12.79
N MET A 170 8.99 -1.02 -12.71
CA MET A 170 8.59 0.28 -12.18
C MET A 170 8.49 0.16 -10.66
N ILE A 171 9.37 0.84 -9.94
CA ILE A 171 9.34 0.95 -8.48
C ILE A 171 8.48 2.15 -8.12
N ALA A 172 7.46 1.93 -7.31
CA ALA A 172 6.61 2.98 -6.76
C ALA A 172 7.17 3.46 -5.41
N LEU A 173 7.49 4.75 -5.33
CA LEU A 173 8.02 5.40 -4.14
C LEU A 173 7.10 6.58 -3.77
N SER A 174 6.77 6.71 -2.49
CA SER A 174 6.01 7.84 -1.95
C SER A 174 6.89 8.62 -0.99
N ASP A 175 6.87 9.95 -1.08
CA ASP A 175 7.59 10.81 -0.14
C ASP A 175 6.76 10.99 1.14
N GLY A 176 7.24 10.51 2.26
CA GLY A 176 6.53 10.55 3.54
C GLY A 176 5.31 9.64 3.66
N GLY A 177 5.08 8.74 2.68
CA GLY A 177 3.95 7.80 2.69
C GLY A 177 2.64 8.36 2.13
N GLU A 178 2.66 9.52 1.49
CA GLU A 178 1.52 10.12 0.79
C GLU A 178 0.88 9.17 -0.23
N ASP A 179 -0.34 9.47 -0.67
CA ASP A 179 -1.03 8.70 -1.71
C ASP A 179 -0.37 8.85 -3.08
N ALA A 180 0.21 10.03 -3.35
CA ALA A 180 0.98 10.27 -4.56
C ALA A 180 2.26 9.43 -4.58
N THR A 181 2.56 8.82 -5.72
CA THR A 181 3.76 8.02 -5.93
C THR A 181 4.55 8.50 -7.13
N ILE A 182 5.87 8.40 -7.01
CA ILE A 182 6.80 8.57 -8.12
C ILE A 182 7.17 7.17 -8.60
N MET A 183 7.01 6.93 -9.90
CA MET A 183 7.41 5.67 -10.52
C MET A 183 8.79 5.84 -11.13
N ARG A 184 9.72 4.94 -10.76
CA ARG A 184 11.10 4.94 -11.28
C ARG A 184 11.41 3.59 -11.90
N GLU A 185 11.98 3.60 -13.10
CA GLU A 185 12.41 2.38 -13.76
C GLU A 185 13.68 1.82 -13.11
N PHE A 186 13.65 0.54 -12.78
CA PHE A 186 14.71 -0.16 -12.05
C PHE A 186 15.05 -1.48 -12.73
N ASN A 187 16.33 -1.75 -12.92
CA ASN A 187 16.81 -2.99 -13.47
C ASN A 187 17.26 -3.95 -12.35
N THR A 188 16.49 -5.00 -12.10
CA THR A 188 16.78 -5.98 -11.05
C THR A 188 18.00 -6.86 -11.35
N ALA A 189 18.45 -6.95 -12.61
CA ALA A 189 19.66 -7.68 -12.98
C ALA A 189 20.94 -6.92 -12.61
N THR A 190 20.87 -5.60 -12.56
CA THR A 190 22.03 -4.74 -12.20
C THR A 190 21.91 -4.12 -10.80
N GLY A 191 20.70 -4.11 -10.22
CA GLY A 191 20.44 -3.41 -8.95
C GLY A 191 20.46 -1.89 -9.09
N GLU A 192 20.18 -1.34 -10.27
CA GLU A 192 20.30 0.09 -10.54
C GLU A 192 19.02 0.66 -11.15
N PHE A 193 18.76 1.94 -10.85
CA PHE A 193 17.74 2.70 -11.56
C PHE A 193 18.20 3.02 -12.98
N VAL A 194 17.27 2.92 -13.93
CA VAL A 194 17.55 3.26 -15.33
C VAL A 194 17.65 4.77 -15.48
N GLU A 195 18.71 5.25 -16.12
CA GLU A 195 18.95 6.68 -16.32
C GLU A 195 17.89 7.24 -17.30
N GLY A 196 17.13 8.22 -16.83
CA GLY A 196 16.04 8.83 -17.62
C GLY A 196 14.75 8.01 -17.68
N GLY A 197 14.65 6.95 -16.90
CA GLY A 197 13.49 6.07 -16.78
C GLY A 197 12.49 6.51 -15.70
#